data_964da9a69ddf5a869eb2c9c57a794de7
#
_entry.id   964da9a69ddf5a869eb2c9c57a794de7
#
_cell.length_a   1.000
_cell.length_b   1.000
_cell.length_c   1.000
_cell.angle_alpha   90.00
_cell.angle_beta   90.00
_cell.angle_gamma   90.00
#
_symmetry.space_group_name_H-M   'P 1'
#
loop_
_entity.id
_entity.type
_entity.pdbx_description
1 polymer ?
#
loop_
_entity_poly.entity_id
_entity_poly.type
_entity_poly.pdbx_seq_one_letter_code
_entity_poly.pdbx_strand_id
1 'polypeptide(L)'
;FPFRSKILLVSSGAIFGTAMTNASTPKILIQLDTDTSPSTFDGVVAVDAGVDHLFRHGGVTPQNVTPLVHGAMFTRGGKDLAGTAIFIGGSDVAAGEKLFEQVRGCFFGPVRVSVMLDPNGCNTTAAAAVVAASRHLTLAGSVVGVLAGTGPVGRRVAEMAAIEGAKVVLASRTLDKAEAAAADVNRRLEALGKAAAVRGCEASRGESCDAMLKGCDAVIACGAAGVVLADARSIESAPASLRVAIDLNAVPPLGIEGIQATDKAAAKLGRIVYGAIGVGGLKMKTHRRCIRTLFESNDQSLDAAEVLAIAKVVAAE
;
A
#
# COMPACT_ATOMS: atom_id res chain seq x y z
N PHE A 1 40.77 -24.50 66.86
CA PHE A 1 41.40 -24.67 65.54
C PHE A 1 41.16 -23.39 64.80
N PRO A 2 42.19 -22.62 64.40
CA PRO A 2 41.98 -21.40 63.63
C PRO A 2 42.04 -21.67 62.13
N PHE A 3 41.00 -21.28 61.40
CA PHE A 3 40.99 -21.22 59.93
C PHE A 3 41.76 -19.98 59.49
N ARG A 4 42.90 -20.16 58.83
CA ARG A 4 43.63 -19.11 58.12
C ARG A 4 43.00 -18.93 56.75
N SER A 5 42.38 -17.76 56.52
CA SER A 5 41.96 -17.31 55.19
C SER A 5 43.22 -16.88 54.39
N LYS A 6 43.50 -17.58 53.30
CA LYS A 6 44.44 -17.10 52.27
C LYS A 6 43.65 -16.17 51.32
N ILE A 7 43.98 -14.88 51.40
CA ILE A 7 43.56 -13.92 50.40
C ILE A 7 44.45 -14.13 49.17
N LEU A 8 43.89 -14.63 48.09
CA LEU A 8 44.53 -14.64 46.78
C LEU A 8 44.41 -13.25 46.18
N LEU A 9 45.50 -12.52 46.09
CA LEU A 9 45.62 -11.32 45.22
C LEU A 9 45.62 -11.79 43.79
N VAL A 10 44.48 -11.58 43.07
CA VAL A 10 44.42 -11.72 41.64
C VAL A 10 44.97 -10.42 41.03
N SER A 11 46.10 -10.54 40.37
CA SER A 11 46.76 -9.46 39.59
C SER A 11 45.82 -8.90 38.54
N SER A 12 45.75 -7.58 38.41
CA SER A 12 45.10 -6.83 37.40
C SER A 12 45.61 -7.25 36.00
N GLY A 13 44.93 -8.19 35.39
CA GLY A 13 45.06 -8.55 33.98
C GLY A 13 44.22 -7.60 33.12
N ALA A 14 44.81 -7.13 32.06
CA ALA A 14 44.34 -6.18 31.06
C ALA A 14 42.82 -6.30 30.79
N ILE A 15 42.09 -5.22 31.02
CA ILE A 15 40.73 -5.04 30.46
C ILE A 15 40.94 -4.98 28.93
N PHE A 16 40.64 -6.07 28.24
CA PHE A 16 40.44 -6.04 26.81
C PHE A 16 39.31 -5.04 26.54
N GLY A 17 39.69 -3.87 26.09
CA GLY A 17 38.74 -2.95 25.44
C GLY A 17 38.22 -3.65 24.22
N THR A 18 37.07 -4.34 24.35
CA THR A 18 36.25 -4.68 23.20
C THR A 18 35.93 -3.36 22.51
N ALA A 19 36.54 -3.12 21.37
CA ALA A 19 36.10 -2.06 20.47
C ALA A 19 34.57 -2.24 20.35
N MET A 20 33.80 -1.29 20.89
CA MET A 20 32.39 -1.19 20.62
C MET A 20 32.28 -0.96 19.12
N THR A 21 32.08 -2.04 18.37
CA THR A 21 31.61 -1.92 16.99
C THR A 21 30.41 -1.00 17.08
N ASN A 22 30.38 0.07 16.32
CA ASN A 22 29.19 0.92 16.13
C ASN A 22 28.09 0.03 15.50
N ALA A 23 27.48 -0.81 16.32
CA ALA A 23 26.33 -1.60 15.90
C ALA A 23 25.23 -0.59 15.57
N SER A 24 24.77 -0.60 14.35
CA SER A 24 23.64 0.20 13.93
C SER A 24 22.44 -0.11 14.84
N THR A 25 21.67 0.90 15.22
CA THR A 25 20.46 0.71 16.03
C THR A 25 19.55 -0.31 15.35
N PRO A 26 19.15 -1.40 16.04
CA PRO A 26 18.28 -2.42 15.43
C PRO A 26 16.98 -1.83 14.92
N LYS A 27 16.55 -2.28 13.74
CA LYS A 27 15.28 -1.90 13.11
C LYS A 27 14.14 -2.70 13.74
N ILE A 28 13.27 -2.01 14.46
CA ILE A 28 12.07 -2.59 15.09
C ILE A 28 10.84 -2.10 14.33
N LEU A 29 10.10 -3.02 13.73
CA LEU A 29 8.78 -2.72 13.16
C LEU A 29 7.69 -3.16 14.13
N ILE A 30 6.78 -2.26 14.43
CA ILE A 30 5.60 -2.53 15.24
C ILE A 30 4.41 -2.63 14.28
N GLN A 31 3.94 -3.84 14.04
CA GLN A 31 2.74 -4.10 13.25
C GLN A 31 1.51 -3.92 14.14
N LEU A 32 0.68 -2.94 13.80
CA LEU A 32 -0.63 -2.68 14.40
C LEU A 32 -1.68 -3.15 13.40
N ASP A 33 -2.43 -4.15 13.76
CA ASP A 33 -3.40 -4.79 12.88
C ASP A 33 -4.81 -4.64 13.47
N THR A 34 -5.76 -4.21 12.63
CA THR A 34 -7.15 -4.07 13.06
C THR A 34 -7.85 -5.41 13.24
N ASP A 35 -7.34 -6.46 12.60
CA ASP A 35 -7.81 -7.83 12.80
C ASP A 35 -7.24 -8.42 14.09
N THR A 36 -7.97 -9.35 14.70
CA THR A 36 -7.51 -10.02 15.93
C THR A 36 -6.21 -10.80 15.76
N SER A 37 -5.99 -11.34 14.55
CA SER A 37 -4.76 -12.02 14.18
C SER A 37 -4.00 -11.21 13.13
N PRO A 38 -2.84 -10.63 13.47
CA PRO A 38 -2.05 -9.86 12.53
C PRO A 38 -1.66 -10.67 11.29
N SER A 39 -1.69 -10.01 10.13
CA SER A 39 -1.41 -10.61 8.82
C SER A 39 -0.02 -11.27 8.77
N THR A 40 0.03 -12.59 8.57
CA THR A 40 1.30 -13.31 8.40
C THR A 40 2.03 -12.86 7.13
N PHE A 41 1.29 -12.52 6.07
CA PHE A 41 1.87 -11.99 4.83
C PHE A 41 2.72 -10.75 5.09
N ASP A 42 2.19 -9.76 5.82
CA ASP A 42 2.90 -8.52 6.12
C ASP A 42 4.11 -8.77 7.02
N GLY A 43 3.99 -9.73 7.96
CA GLY A 43 5.11 -10.17 8.78
C GLY A 43 6.28 -10.75 7.97
N VAL A 44 5.99 -11.60 6.99
CA VAL A 44 7.02 -12.14 6.08
C VAL A 44 7.66 -11.03 5.25
N VAL A 45 6.85 -10.12 4.70
CA VAL A 45 7.36 -8.98 3.92
C VAL A 45 8.27 -8.08 4.77
N ALA A 46 7.93 -7.86 6.04
CA ALA A 46 8.76 -7.09 6.97
C ALA A 46 10.15 -7.72 7.17
N VAL A 47 10.20 -9.03 7.38
CA VAL A 47 11.47 -9.78 7.49
C VAL A 47 12.26 -9.71 6.18
N ASP A 48 11.63 -9.91 5.03
CA ASP A 48 12.25 -9.78 3.70
C ASP A 48 12.76 -8.36 3.42
N ALA A 49 12.17 -7.35 4.05
CA ALA A 49 12.62 -5.97 3.98
C ALA A 49 13.85 -5.67 4.86
N GLY A 50 14.29 -6.60 5.70
CA GLY A 50 15.45 -6.45 6.58
C GLY A 50 15.11 -5.77 7.92
N VAL A 51 13.93 -6.05 8.46
CA VAL A 51 13.56 -5.69 9.84
C VAL A 51 14.22 -6.68 10.79
N ASP A 52 14.92 -6.17 11.81
CA ASP A 52 15.61 -7.02 12.79
C ASP A 52 14.64 -7.63 13.81
N HIS A 53 13.66 -6.86 14.26
CA HIS A 53 12.62 -7.31 15.21
C HIS A 53 11.25 -6.86 14.77
N LEU A 54 10.27 -7.76 14.87
CA LEU A 54 8.88 -7.51 14.53
C LEU A 54 8.00 -7.75 15.77
N PHE A 55 7.35 -6.67 16.25
CA PHE A 55 6.34 -6.75 17.30
C PHE A 55 4.96 -6.64 16.66
N ARG A 56 4.06 -7.58 17.00
CA ARG A 56 2.78 -7.70 16.31
C ARG A 56 1.62 -7.63 17.30
N HIS A 57 0.72 -6.68 17.06
CA HIS A 57 -0.47 -6.45 17.87
C HIS A 57 -1.72 -6.56 16.99
N GLY A 58 -2.64 -7.43 17.37
CA GLY A 58 -3.94 -7.60 16.71
C GLY A 58 -5.06 -6.98 17.54
N GLY A 59 -6.21 -6.74 16.89
CA GLY A 59 -7.38 -6.10 17.52
C GLY A 59 -7.10 -4.67 17.95
N VAL A 60 -6.22 -3.96 17.22
CA VAL A 60 -5.86 -2.58 17.54
C VAL A 60 -6.92 -1.64 16.99
N THR A 61 -7.34 -0.72 17.86
CA THR A 61 -8.36 0.30 17.58
C THR A 61 -7.86 1.68 17.97
N PRO A 62 -8.48 2.78 17.51
CA PRO A 62 -8.14 4.13 17.96
C PRO A 62 -8.19 4.31 19.49
N GLN A 63 -9.02 3.52 20.18
CA GLN A 63 -9.20 3.62 21.65
C GLN A 63 -8.07 2.96 22.44
N ASN A 64 -7.41 1.92 21.88
CA ASN A 64 -6.38 1.18 22.59
C ASN A 64 -4.95 1.40 22.04
N VAL A 65 -4.77 2.17 20.96
CA VAL A 65 -3.47 2.32 20.28
C VAL A 65 -2.47 3.21 21.01
N THR A 66 -2.93 4.23 21.74
CA THR A 66 -2.07 5.26 22.33
C THR A 66 -0.91 4.69 23.17
N PRO A 67 -1.10 3.70 24.08
CA PRO A 67 0.01 3.12 24.82
C PRO A 67 1.06 2.43 23.95
N LEU A 68 0.64 1.82 22.83
CA LEU A 68 1.54 1.15 21.86
C LEU A 68 2.40 2.19 21.13
N VAL A 69 1.79 3.31 20.69
CA VAL A 69 2.51 4.41 20.05
C VAL A 69 3.48 5.08 21.01
N HIS A 70 3.07 5.35 22.25
CA HIS A 70 3.95 5.91 23.27
C HIS A 70 5.12 4.96 23.58
N GLY A 71 4.87 3.65 23.64
CA GLY A 71 5.94 2.64 23.76
C GLY A 71 6.95 2.72 22.61
N ALA A 72 6.49 2.97 21.38
CA ALA A 72 7.37 3.15 20.23
C ALA A 72 8.20 4.44 20.30
N MET A 73 7.61 5.53 20.80
CA MET A 73 8.20 6.87 20.78
C MET A 73 9.16 7.15 21.95
N PHE A 74 8.87 6.62 23.15
CA PHE A 74 9.58 7.01 24.38
C PHE A 74 10.67 6.04 24.81
N THR A 75 10.90 4.96 24.06
CA THR A 75 11.95 3.97 24.37
C THR A 75 13.30 4.34 23.78
N ARG A 76 13.33 5.19 22.79
CA ARG A 76 14.54 5.66 22.10
C ARG A 76 14.54 7.18 22.01
N GLY A 77 15.70 7.80 21.78
CA GLY A 77 15.84 9.25 21.69
C GLY A 77 16.71 9.70 20.52
N GLY A 78 16.55 10.95 20.12
CA GLY A 78 17.34 11.55 19.04
C GLY A 78 17.27 10.75 17.75
N LYS A 79 18.43 10.50 17.14
CA LYS A 79 18.53 9.75 15.87
C LYS A 79 18.13 8.28 15.96
N ASP A 80 18.13 7.69 17.16
CA ASP A 80 17.80 6.28 17.34
C ASP A 80 16.29 6.02 17.16
N LEU A 81 15.45 7.05 17.21
CA LEU A 81 14.03 6.97 16.86
C LEU A 81 13.79 6.44 15.44
N ALA A 82 14.70 6.72 14.49
CA ALA A 82 14.63 6.18 13.14
C ALA A 82 14.78 4.64 13.09
N GLY A 83 15.27 4.01 14.16
CA GLY A 83 15.31 2.56 14.29
C GLY A 83 13.99 1.92 14.72
N THR A 84 12.92 2.71 14.94
CA THR A 84 11.58 2.20 15.27
C THR A 84 10.55 2.75 14.29
N ALA A 85 9.67 1.89 13.78
CA ALA A 85 8.62 2.29 12.85
C ALA A 85 7.32 1.51 13.13
N ILE A 86 6.19 2.06 12.65
CA ILE A 86 4.87 1.47 12.77
C ILE A 86 4.35 1.09 11.38
N PHE A 87 3.79 -0.11 11.26
CA PHE A 87 3.04 -0.56 10.09
C PHE A 87 1.59 -0.82 10.49
N ILE A 88 0.64 -0.25 9.77
CA ILE A 88 -0.80 -0.43 10.00
C ILE A 88 -1.36 -1.34 8.92
N GLY A 89 -1.82 -2.51 9.35
CA GLY A 89 -2.44 -3.56 8.55
C GLY A 89 -3.91 -3.81 8.90
N GLY A 90 -4.41 -4.97 8.50
CA GLY A 90 -5.77 -5.44 8.72
C GLY A 90 -6.58 -5.55 7.45
N SER A 91 -7.71 -6.24 7.51
CA SER A 91 -8.60 -6.44 6.36
C SER A 91 -9.56 -5.27 6.15
N ASP A 92 -9.92 -4.52 7.21
CA ASP A 92 -10.79 -3.35 7.15
C ASP A 92 -9.95 -2.07 6.91
N VAL A 93 -10.00 -1.58 5.67
CA VAL A 93 -9.25 -0.38 5.28
C VAL A 93 -9.76 0.87 5.98
N ALA A 94 -11.06 1.02 6.20
CA ALA A 94 -11.61 2.18 6.88
C ALA A 94 -11.21 2.22 8.37
N ALA A 95 -11.15 1.06 9.01
CA ALA A 95 -10.61 0.95 10.37
C ALA A 95 -9.11 1.29 10.41
N GLY A 96 -8.33 0.80 9.42
CA GLY A 96 -6.92 1.12 9.27
C GLY A 96 -6.66 2.62 9.08
N GLU A 97 -7.47 3.31 8.25
CA GLU A 97 -7.39 4.77 8.06
C GLU A 97 -7.63 5.54 9.36
N LYS A 98 -8.66 5.18 10.12
CA LYS A 98 -8.93 5.79 11.43
C LYS A 98 -7.78 5.56 12.43
N LEU A 99 -7.22 4.35 12.39
CA LEU A 99 -6.08 4.00 13.23
C LEU A 99 -4.83 4.82 12.84
N PHE A 100 -4.58 5.01 11.56
CA PHE A 100 -3.48 5.82 11.04
C PHE A 100 -3.56 7.27 11.51
N GLU A 101 -4.74 7.89 11.41
CA GLU A 101 -4.95 9.25 11.92
C GLU A 101 -4.74 9.34 13.44
N GLN A 102 -5.21 8.36 14.21
CA GLN A 102 -5.00 8.33 15.67
C GLN A 102 -3.52 8.17 16.02
N VAL A 103 -2.78 7.31 15.31
CA VAL A 103 -1.34 7.12 15.51
C VAL A 103 -0.59 8.43 15.25
N ARG A 104 -0.89 9.12 14.15
CA ARG A 104 -0.30 10.43 13.82
C ARG A 104 -0.64 11.49 14.85
N GLY A 105 -1.86 11.46 15.39
CA GLY A 105 -2.30 12.35 16.47
C GLY A 105 -1.56 12.14 17.79
N CYS A 106 -0.87 11.03 18.00
CA CYS A 106 -0.06 10.78 19.18
C CYS A 106 1.34 11.39 19.10
N PHE A 107 1.77 11.90 17.97
CA PHE A 107 3.13 12.39 17.76
C PHE A 107 3.35 13.81 18.31
N PHE A 108 4.52 14.06 18.90
CA PHE A 108 4.90 15.34 19.51
C PHE A 108 6.09 15.98 18.78
N GLY A 109 5.83 16.71 17.72
CA GLY A 109 6.88 17.37 16.96
C GLY A 109 7.97 16.38 16.52
N PRO A 110 9.24 16.53 16.94
CA PRO A 110 10.32 15.62 16.56
C PRO A 110 10.29 14.27 17.30
N VAL A 111 9.52 14.15 18.40
CA VAL A 111 9.34 12.89 19.12
C VAL A 111 8.22 12.12 18.43
N ARG A 112 8.61 11.32 17.45
CA ARG A 112 7.73 10.50 16.61
C ARG A 112 8.50 9.36 15.98
N VAL A 113 7.80 8.41 15.41
CA VAL A 113 8.36 7.34 14.59
C VAL A 113 7.68 7.34 13.22
N SER A 114 8.35 6.78 12.23
CA SER A 114 7.75 6.62 10.91
C SER A 114 6.56 5.67 10.95
N VAL A 115 5.56 5.93 10.09
CA VAL A 115 4.35 5.11 10.00
C VAL A 115 3.94 4.87 8.56
N MET A 116 3.47 3.66 8.25
CA MET A 116 2.93 3.26 6.95
C MET A 116 1.53 2.70 7.10
N LEU A 117 0.65 3.06 6.16
CA LEU A 117 -0.69 2.52 6.02
C LEU A 117 -0.79 1.64 4.77
N ASP A 118 -1.05 0.33 4.94
CA ASP A 118 -1.34 -0.56 3.80
C ASP A 118 -2.28 -1.71 4.19
N PRO A 119 -3.44 -1.43 4.81
CA PRO A 119 -4.39 -2.47 5.19
C PRO A 119 -4.88 -3.20 3.95
N ASN A 120 -4.97 -4.53 4.05
CA ASN A 120 -5.30 -5.42 2.93
C ASN A 120 -4.41 -5.22 1.69
N GLY A 121 -3.24 -4.61 1.86
CA GLY A 121 -2.32 -4.28 0.77
C GLY A 121 -2.91 -3.35 -0.28
N CYS A 122 -3.88 -2.49 0.08
CA CYS A 122 -4.63 -1.69 -0.88
C CYS A 122 -3.79 -0.61 -1.55
N ASN A 123 -2.91 0.08 -0.81
CA ASN A 123 -2.03 1.12 -1.35
C ASN A 123 -0.97 0.54 -2.29
N THR A 124 -0.27 -0.51 -1.86
CA THR A 124 0.79 -1.13 -2.67
C THR A 124 0.23 -1.82 -3.92
N THR A 125 -0.98 -2.40 -3.86
CA THR A 125 -1.65 -3.00 -5.02
C THR A 125 -2.08 -1.92 -6.03
N ALA A 126 -2.71 -0.85 -5.56
CA ALA A 126 -3.14 0.26 -6.40
C ALA A 126 -1.94 0.94 -7.07
N ALA A 127 -0.87 1.22 -6.32
CA ALA A 127 0.35 1.81 -6.85
C ALA A 127 0.97 0.95 -7.96
N ALA A 128 1.05 -0.37 -7.75
CA ALA A 128 1.58 -1.29 -8.76
C ALA A 128 0.73 -1.29 -10.05
N ALA A 129 -0.60 -1.23 -9.94
CA ALA A 129 -1.49 -1.19 -11.11
C ALA A 129 -1.36 0.13 -11.87
N VAL A 130 -1.36 1.28 -11.16
CA VAL A 130 -1.23 2.60 -11.78
C VAL A 130 0.13 2.76 -12.47
N VAL A 131 1.21 2.31 -11.84
CA VAL A 131 2.55 2.31 -12.44
C VAL A 131 2.64 1.33 -13.61
N ALA A 132 1.98 0.17 -13.56
CA ALA A 132 1.93 -0.74 -14.70
C ALA A 132 1.23 -0.09 -15.90
N ALA A 133 0.13 0.62 -15.69
CA ALA A 133 -0.56 1.38 -16.73
C ALA A 133 0.32 2.50 -17.32
N SER A 134 1.00 3.27 -16.47
CA SER A 134 1.84 4.40 -16.89
C SER A 134 3.03 4.02 -17.78
N ARG A 135 3.40 2.74 -17.83
CA ARG A 135 4.43 2.24 -18.75
C ARG A 135 4.00 2.25 -20.22
N HIS A 136 2.70 2.33 -20.49
CA HIS A 136 2.13 2.20 -21.82
C HIS A 136 1.36 3.44 -22.28
N LEU A 137 1.08 4.36 -21.37
CA LEU A 137 0.44 5.64 -21.69
C LEU A 137 0.85 6.72 -20.69
N THR A 138 0.84 7.97 -21.12
CA THR A 138 0.95 9.12 -20.23
C THR A 138 -0.37 9.28 -19.50
N LEU A 139 -0.37 9.17 -18.15
CA LEU A 139 -1.60 9.29 -17.37
C LEU A 139 -2.14 10.72 -17.36
N ALA A 140 -1.26 11.73 -17.37
CA ALA A 140 -1.69 13.12 -17.44
C ALA A 140 -2.53 13.39 -18.67
N GLY A 141 -3.77 13.83 -18.47
CA GLY A 141 -4.75 14.09 -19.52
C GLY A 141 -5.51 12.85 -20.05
N SER A 142 -5.07 11.64 -19.72
CA SER A 142 -5.76 10.40 -20.09
C SER A 142 -6.99 10.15 -19.21
N VAL A 143 -7.90 9.30 -19.68
CA VAL A 143 -9.07 8.84 -18.93
C VAL A 143 -8.84 7.40 -18.45
N VAL A 144 -8.88 7.21 -17.13
CA VAL A 144 -8.74 5.89 -16.50
C VAL A 144 -10.10 5.43 -15.96
N GLY A 145 -10.59 4.31 -16.47
CA GLY A 145 -11.77 3.64 -15.96
C GLY A 145 -11.42 2.68 -14.81
N VAL A 146 -12.16 2.74 -13.71
CA VAL A 146 -11.98 1.84 -12.57
C VAL A 146 -13.24 1.05 -12.36
N LEU A 147 -13.27 -0.21 -12.81
CA LEU A 147 -14.41 -1.11 -12.65
C LEU A 147 -14.50 -1.61 -11.21
N ALA A 148 -15.72 -1.65 -10.68
CA ALA A 148 -16.00 -1.93 -9.27
C ALA A 148 -15.17 -1.06 -8.31
N GLY A 149 -15.02 0.22 -8.66
CA GLY A 149 -14.11 1.17 -8.03
C GLY A 149 -14.47 1.61 -6.61
N THR A 150 -15.62 1.23 -6.08
CA THR A 150 -16.09 1.66 -4.75
C THR A 150 -15.37 0.97 -3.58
N GLY A 151 -14.71 -0.17 -3.85
CA GLY A 151 -13.91 -0.88 -2.86
C GLY A 151 -12.59 -0.19 -2.53
N PRO A 152 -11.87 -0.67 -1.50
CA PRO A 152 -10.63 -0.05 -1.03
C PRO A 152 -9.58 0.12 -2.12
N VAL A 153 -9.24 -0.95 -2.83
CA VAL A 153 -8.24 -0.89 -3.91
C VAL A 153 -8.68 0.04 -5.03
N GLY A 154 -9.98 0.00 -5.42
CA GLY A 154 -10.49 0.85 -6.49
C GLY A 154 -10.43 2.34 -6.16
N ARG A 155 -10.74 2.74 -4.91
CA ARG A 155 -10.58 4.13 -4.46
C ARG A 155 -9.12 4.58 -4.49
N ARG A 156 -8.17 3.71 -4.09
CA ARG A 156 -6.73 4.00 -4.16
C ARG A 156 -6.21 4.09 -5.59
N VAL A 157 -6.68 3.21 -6.48
CA VAL A 157 -6.38 3.31 -7.92
C VAL A 157 -6.88 4.65 -8.48
N ALA A 158 -8.11 5.05 -8.15
CA ALA A 158 -8.69 6.31 -8.59
C ALA A 158 -7.90 7.53 -8.06
N GLU A 159 -7.56 7.52 -6.77
CA GLU A 159 -6.74 8.56 -6.14
C GLU A 159 -5.37 8.68 -6.79
N MET A 160 -4.65 7.57 -6.94
CA MET A 160 -3.30 7.55 -7.47
C MET A 160 -3.25 7.90 -8.98
N ALA A 161 -4.22 7.43 -9.77
CA ALA A 161 -4.32 7.83 -11.17
C ALA A 161 -4.60 9.33 -11.32
N ALA A 162 -5.45 9.89 -10.46
CA ALA A 162 -5.73 11.33 -10.43
C ALA A 162 -4.51 12.15 -9.96
N ILE A 163 -3.72 11.65 -8.99
CA ILE A 163 -2.44 12.27 -8.57
C ILE A 163 -1.48 12.39 -9.77
N GLU A 164 -1.46 11.40 -10.66
CA GLU A 164 -0.66 11.40 -11.90
C GLU A 164 -1.31 12.22 -13.04
N GLY A 165 -2.41 12.93 -12.77
CA GLY A 165 -3.05 13.86 -13.71
C GLY A 165 -4.08 13.21 -14.64
N ALA A 166 -4.51 11.99 -14.40
CA ALA A 166 -5.59 11.36 -15.14
C ALA A 166 -6.95 11.90 -14.71
N LYS A 167 -7.91 11.90 -15.66
CA LYS A 167 -9.34 11.97 -15.37
C LYS A 167 -9.81 10.56 -15.06
N VAL A 168 -10.54 10.38 -13.97
CA VAL A 168 -10.96 9.05 -13.54
C VAL A 168 -12.46 8.87 -13.61
N VAL A 169 -12.89 7.73 -14.16
CA VAL A 169 -14.28 7.28 -14.17
C VAL A 169 -14.39 6.10 -13.21
N LEU A 170 -14.91 6.34 -12.02
CA LEU A 170 -15.08 5.33 -10.98
C LEU A 170 -16.45 4.67 -11.13
N ALA A 171 -16.44 3.38 -11.50
CA ALA A 171 -17.64 2.64 -11.79
C ALA A 171 -18.16 1.80 -10.60
N SER A 172 -19.48 1.74 -10.49
CA SER A 172 -20.22 0.87 -9.58
C SER A 172 -21.50 0.36 -10.24
N ARG A 173 -22.13 -0.67 -9.66
CA ARG A 173 -23.44 -1.17 -10.08
C ARG A 173 -24.59 -0.17 -9.88
N THR A 174 -24.39 0.84 -9.05
CA THR A 174 -25.35 1.92 -8.81
C THR A 174 -24.64 3.26 -8.84
N LEU A 175 -25.27 4.26 -9.45
CA LEU A 175 -24.69 5.60 -9.60
C LEU A 175 -24.39 6.24 -8.24
N ASP A 176 -25.34 6.19 -7.30
CA ASP A 176 -25.18 6.81 -5.96
C ASP A 176 -23.91 6.33 -5.25
N LYS A 177 -23.61 5.02 -5.31
CA LYS A 177 -22.39 4.47 -4.70
C LYS A 177 -21.13 4.92 -5.44
N ALA A 178 -21.19 5.04 -6.75
CA ALA A 178 -20.06 5.52 -7.56
C ALA A 178 -19.78 7.00 -7.25
N GLU A 179 -20.82 7.84 -7.20
CA GLU A 179 -20.69 9.27 -6.89
C GLU A 179 -20.19 9.52 -5.46
N ALA A 180 -20.73 8.78 -4.46
CA ALA A 180 -20.26 8.86 -3.09
C ALA A 180 -18.76 8.50 -2.99
N ALA A 181 -18.33 7.43 -3.66
CA ALA A 181 -16.92 7.04 -3.68
C ALA A 181 -16.04 8.06 -4.41
N ALA A 182 -16.51 8.61 -5.53
CA ALA A 182 -15.81 9.66 -6.27
C ALA A 182 -15.65 10.93 -5.42
N ALA A 183 -16.69 11.34 -4.70
CA ALA A 183 -16.66 12.47 -3.78
C ALA A 183 -15.64 12.26 -2.65
N ASP A 184 -15.56 11.04 -2.08
CA ASP A 184 -14.55 10.70 -1.07
C ASP A 184 -13.12 10.83 -1.61
N VAL A 185 -12.88 10.31 -2.81
CA VAL A 185 -11.55 10.41 -3.45
C VAL A 185 -11.22 11.88 -3.76
N ASN A 186 -12.17 12.65 -4.27
CA ASN A 186 -11.95 14.07 -4.56
C ASN A 186 -11.61 14.87 -3.29
N ARG A 187 -12.26 14.61 -2.14
CA ARG A 187 -11.89 15.25 -0.86
C ARG A 187 -10.44 14.93 -0.46
N ARG A 188 -9.97 13.70 -0.69
CA ARG A 188 -8.56 13.33 -0.44
C ARG A 188 -7.61 14.05 -1.39
N LEU A 189 -7.97 14.20 -2.65
CA LEU A 189 -7.19 14.97 -3.63
C LEU A 189 -7.09 16.44 -3.25
N GLU A 190 -8.20 17.06 -2.83
CA GLU A 190 -8.25 18.43 -2.34
C GLU A 190 -7.34 18.63 -1.11
N ALA A 191 -7.33 17.70 -0.16
CA ALA A 191 -6.44 17.71 0.99
C ALA A 191 -4.95 17.65 0.60
N LEU A 192 -4.63 17.07 -0.58
CA LEU A 192 -3.30 17.05 -1.18
C LEU A 192 -3.02 18.25 -2.08
N GLY A 193 -3.94 19.25 -2.14
CA GLY A 193 -3.83 20.42 -3.02
C GLY A 193 -4.01 20.09 -4.51
N LYS A 194 -4.67 18.98 -4.84
CA LYS A 194 -4.96 18.55 -6.21
C LYS A 194 -6.40 18.92 -6.59
N ALA A 195 -6.63 19.15 -7.89
CA ALA A 195 -7.97 19.37 -8.40
C ALA A 195 -8.80 18.07 -8.35
N ALA A 196 -10.12 18.21 -8.17
CA ALA A 196 -11.05 17.12 -8.33
C ALA A 196 -10.98 16.56 -9.76
N ALA A 197 -10.75 15.25 -9.89
CA ALA A 197 -10.53 14.60 -11.17
C ALA A 197 -11.32 13.27 -11.32
N VAL A 198 -12.11 12.90 -10.32
CA VAL A 198 -12.85 11.64 -10.27
C VAL A 198 -14.34 11.89 -10.37
N ARG A 199 -15.01 11.20 -11.30
CA ARG A 199 -16.47 11.20 -11.42
C ARG A 199 -17.02 9.79 -11.23
N GLY A 200 -18.21 9.68 -10.64
CA GLY A 200 -18.96 8.43 -10.56
C GLY A 200 -19.57 8.04 -11.90
N CYS A 201 -19.74 6.75 -12.11
CA CYS A 201 -20.46 6.19 -13.26
C CYS A 201 -21.17 4.90 -12.84
N GLU A 202 -22.41 4.73 -13.29
CA GLU A 202 -23.04 3.42 -13.22
C GLU A 202 -22.51 2.56 -14.35
N ALA A 203 -21.85 1.45 -14.00
CA ALA A 203 -21.43 0.44 -14.97
C ALA A 203 -21.43 -0.94 -14.31
N SER A 204 -22.04 -1.88 -15.03
CA SER A 204 -22.05 -3.31 -14.75
C SER A 204 -21.73 -4.05 -16.06
N ARG A 205 -21.44 -5.36 -15.97
CA ARG A 205 -21.22 -6.20 -17.14
C ARG A 205 -22.26 -5.97 -18.24
N GLY A 206 -21.85 -5.86 -19.51
CA GLY A 206 -22.69 -5.62 -20.66
C GLY A 206 -22.69 -4.14 -21.10
N GLU A 207 -23.81 -3.67 -21.65
CA GLU A 207 -23.92 -2.38 -22.36
C GLU A 207 -23.41 -1.16 -21.59
N SER A 208 -23.64 -1.09 -20.27
CA SER A 208 -23.18 0.03 -19.46
C SER A 208 -21.65 0.03 -19.28
N CYS A 209 -21.03 -1.15 -19.18
CA CYS A 209 -19.58 -1.29 -19.20
C CYS A 209 -19.02 -0.87 -20.57
N ASP A 210 -19.61 -1.34 -21.66
CA ASP A 210 -19.21 -0.98 -23.04
C ASP A 210 -19.27 0.53 -23.26
N ALA A 211 -20.33 1.18 -22.77
CA ALA A 211 -20.48 2.63 -22.87
C ALA A 211 -19.39 3.38 -22.11
N MET A 212 -19.01 2.91 -20.92
CA MET A 212 -17.93 3.49 -20.12
C MET A 212 -16.57 3.33 -20.82
N LEU A 213 -16.29 2.13 -21.36
CA LEU A 213 -15.01 1.82 -22.00
C LEU A 213 -14.74 2.66 -23.25
N LYS A 214 -15.79 3.12 -23.95
CA LYS A 214 -15.65 4.00 -25.15
C LYS A 214 -14.91 5.30 -24.85
N GLY A 215 -14.92 5.77 -23.62
CA GLY A 215 -14.26 7.01 -23.22
C GLY A 215 -12.95 6.82 -22.45
N CYS A 216 -12.42 5.59 -22.34
CA CYS A 216 -11.26 5.29 -21.53
C CYS A 216 -10.00 5.03 -22.37
N ASP A 217 -8.84 5.45 -21.86
CA ASP A 217 -7.50 5.13 -22.39
C ASP A 217 -6.87 3.93 -21.67
N ALA A 218 -7.26 3.71 -20.41
CA ALA A 218 -6.94 2.53 -19.63
C ALA A 218 -8.14 2.09 -18.78
N VAL A 219 -8.23 0.80 -18.47
CA VAL A 219 -9.21 0.25 -17.53
C VAL A 219 -8.53 -0.63 -16.49
N ILE A 220 -8.95 -0.49 -15.22
CA ILE A 220 -8.46 -1.29 -14.11
C ILE A 220 -9.65 -1.88 -13.36
N ALA A 221 -9.75 -3.21 -13.33
CA ALA A 221 -10.78 -3.94 -12.61
C ALA A 221 -10.35 -4.23 -11.17
N CYS A 222 -11.16 -3.76 -10.21
CA CYS A 222 -10.89 -3.84 -8.77
C CYS A 222 -12.02 -4.57 -8.02
N GLY A 223 -12.71 -5.49 -8.69
CA GLY A 223 -13.87 -6.19 -8.13
C GLY A 223 -13.53 -7.24 -7.09
N ALA A 224 -14.58 -7.74 -6.44
CA ALA A 224 -14.45 -8.87 -5.54
C ALA A 224 -14.04 -10.14 -6.30
N ALA A 225 -13.40 -11.07 -5.58
CA ALA A 225 -13.02 -12.36 -6.11
C ALA A 225 -14.22 -13.12 -6.73
N GLY A 226 -14.01 -13.69 -7.90
CA GLY A 226 -15.04 -14.50 -8.58
C GLY A 226 -16.16 -13.70 -9.25
N VAL A 227 -16.00 -12.41 -9.48
CA VAL A 227 -17.00 -11.56 -10.15
C VAL A 227 -16.47 -11.04 -11.46
N VAL A 228 -17.11 -11.42 -12.58
CA VAL A 228 -16.80 -10.88 -13.91
C VAL A 228 -17.42 -9.47 -14.04
N LEU A 229 -16.60 -8.51 -14.44
CA LEU A 229 -16.96 -7.10 -14.59
C LEU A 229 -17.03 -6.67 -16.07
N ALA A 230 -16.22 -7.27 -16.92
CA ALA A 230 -16.20 -7.02 -18.35
C ALA A 230 -15.97 -8.31 -19.14
N ASP A 231 -16.72 -8.44 -20.23
CA ASP A 231 -16.55 -9.54 -21.19
C ASP A 231 -15.31 -9.30 -22.06
N ALA A 232 -14.70 -10.35 -22.58
CA ALA A 232 -13.59 -10.25 -23.53
C ALA A 232 -13.98 -9.38 -24.74
N ARG A 233 -15.20 -9.58 -25.27
CA ARG A 233 -15.75 -8.80 -26.38
C ARG A 233 -15.84 -7.31 -26.07
N SER A 234 -16.20 -6.93 -24.83
CA SER A 234 -16.27 -5.53 -24.40
C SER A 234 -14.92 -4.83 -24.54
N ILE A 235 -13.83 -5.52 -24.18
CA ILE A 235 -12.47 -4.99 -24.30
C ILE A 235 -12.03 -4.96 -25.78
N GLU A 236 -12.30 -6.02 -26.56
CA GLU A 236 -11.92 -6.11 -27.97
C GLU A 236 -12.62 -5.05 -28.83
N SER A 237 -13.92 -4.81 -28.58
CA SER A 237 -14.73 -3.86 -29.34
C SER A 237 -14.57 -2.40 -28.87
N ALA A 238 -13.90 -2.15 -27.75
CA ALA A 238 -13.62 -0.79 -27.28
C ALA A 238 -12.73 -0.04 -28.30
N PRO A 239 -12.82 1.31 -28.37
CA PRO A 239 -11.98 2.09 -29.29
C PRO A 239 -10.48 1.86 -29.10
N ALA A 240 -9.69 2.11 -30.14
CA ALA A 240 -8.23 1.97 -30.08
C ALA A 240 -7.55 2.90 -29.04
N SER A 241 -8.28 3.92 -28.56
CA SER A 241 -7.82 4.74 -27.41
C SER A 241 -7.63 3.93 -26.15
N LEU A 242 -8.43 2.90 -25.90
CA LEU A 242 -8.21 1.97 -24.78
C LEU A 242 -6.97 1.13 -25.07
N ARG A 243 -5.85 1.46 -24.46
CA ARG A 243 -4.55 0.82 -24.69
C ARG A 243 -4.20 -0.24 -23.68
N VAL A 244 -4.67 -0.09 -22.43
CA VAL A 244 -4.28 -0.93 -21.30
C VAL A 244 -5.50 -1.45 -20.57
N ALA A 245 -5.53 -2.74 -20.27
CA ALA A 245 -6.53 -3.35 -19.39
C ALA A 245 -5.83 -4.16 -18.29
N ILE A 246 -6.17 -3.88 -17.04
CA ILE A 246 -5.58 -4.53 -15.86
C ILE A 246 -6.67 -5.18 -15.02
N ASP A 247 -6.49 -6.45 -14.67
CA ASP A 247 -7.37 -7.16 -13.76
C ASP A 247 -6.64 -7.49 -12.45
N LEU A 248 -7.12 -6.93 -11.34
CA LEU A 248 -6.55 -7.14 -10.01
C LEU A 248 -7.15 -8.33 -9.27
N ASN A 249 -8.09 -9.06 -9.90
CA ASN A 249 -8.65 -10.27 -9.33
C ASN A 249 -7.77 -11.49 -9.68
N ALA A 250 -7.34 -12.23 -8.66
CA ALA A 250 -6.53 -13.44 -8.83
C ALA A 250 -7.35 -14.74 -8.78
N VAL A 251 -8.64 -14.66 -8.41
CA VAL A 251 -9.51 -15.82 -8.17
C VAL A 251 -10.52 -15.99 -9.29
N PRO A 252 -10.52 -17.10 -10.02
CA PRO A 252 -11.50 -17.37 -11.06
C PRO A 252 -12.95 -17.42 -10.58
N PRO A 253 -13.94 -16.98 -11.42
CA PRO A 253 -13.73 -16.28 -12.67
C PRO A 253 -13.11 -14.90 -12.45
N LEU A 254 -12.21 -14.50 -13.38
CA LEU A 254 -11.47 -13.23 -13.27
C LEU A 254 -12.39 -12.04 -13.62
N GLY A 255 -11.98 -10.83 -13.22
CA GLY A 255 -12.78 -9.62 -13.40
C GLY A 255 -12.94 -9.20 -14.86
N ILE A 256 -11.93 -9.44 -15.70
CA ILE A 256 -11.98 -9.20 -17.16
C ILE A 256 -11.76 -10.53 -17.87
N GLU A 257 -12.75 -10.99 -18.64
CA GLU A 257 -12.61 -12.23 -19.40
C GLU A 257 -11.46 -12.12 -20.42
N GLY A 258 -10.69 -13.21 -20.57
CA GLY A 258 -9.54 -13.28 -21.49
C GLY A 258 -8.22 -12.82 -20.91
N ILE A 259 -8.20 -12.09 -19.78
CA ILE A 259 -6.98 -11.79 -19.01
C ILE A 259 -6.69 -12.97 -18.07
N GLN A 260 -5.43 -13.40 -18.01
CA GLN A 260 -4.99 -14.40 -17.05
C GLN A 260 -4.31 -13.72 -15.86
N ALA A 261 -4.43 -14.30 -14.66
CA ALA A 261 -3.80 -13.72 -13.45
C ALA A 261 -2.28 -13.49 -13.61
N THR A 262 -1.62 -14.32 -14.44
CA THR A 262 -0.17 -14.25 -14.71
C THR A 262 0.23 -13.33 -15.85
N ASP A 263 -0.74 -12.75 -16.59
CA ASP A 263 -0.43 -11.85 -17.71
C ASP A 263 0.38 -10.63 -17.22
N LYS A 264 1.46 -10.32 -17.92
CA LYS A 264 2.37 -9.21 -17.60
C LYS A 264 2.81 -8.52 -18.89
N ALA A 265 2.21 -7.38 -19.18
CA ALA A 265 2.36 -6.65 -20.43
C ALA A 265 2.08 -7.55 -21.66
N ALA A 266 1.12 -8.45 -21.54
CA ALA A 266 0.77 -9.36 -22.64
C ALA A 266 -0.09 -8.65 -23.69
N ALA A 267 0.16 -8.92 -24.97
CA ALA A 267 -0.69 -8.44 -26.06
C ALA A 267 -1.88 -9.39 -26.24
N LYS A 268 -3.04 -9.01 -25.71
CA LYS A 268 -4.29 -9.76 -25.77
C LYS A 268 -5.47 -8.82 -25.94
N LEU A 269 -6.58 -9.30 -26.51
CA LEU A 269 -7.80 -8.52 -26.68
C LEU A 269 -7.57 -7.20 -27.44
N GLY A 270 -6.55 -7.15 -28.31
CA GLY A 270 -6.12 -5.93 -28.96
C GLY A 270 -5.51 -4.85 -28.05
N ARG A 271 -5.11 -5.19 -26.80
CA ARG A 271 -4.61 -4.30 -25.76
C ARG A 271 -3.34 -4.87 -25.11
N ILE A 272 -2.66 -4.04 -24.34
CA ILE A 272 -1.67 -4.52 -23.37
C ILE A 272 -2.42 -4.87 -22.09
N VAL A 273 -2.26 -6.10 -21.62
CA VAL A 273 -2.99 -6.59 -20.44
C VAL A 273 -2.07 -7.01 -19.32
N TYR A 274 -2.57 -6.85 -18.10
CA TYR A 274 -1.96 -7.36 -16.87
C TYR A 274 -3.01 -8.06 -16.01
N GLY A 275 -2.61 -9.17 -15.40
CA GLY A 275 -3.37 -9.81 -14.34
C GLY A 275 -2.79 -9.54 -12.95
N ALA A 276 -3.46 -9.97 -11.93
CA ALA A 276 -3.11 -9.71 -10.53
C ALA A 276 -1.68 -10.17 -10.17
N ILE A 277 -1.26 -11.35 -10.61
CA ILE A 277 0.11 -11.86 -10.40
C ILE A 277 1.11 -11.08 -11.27
N GLY A 278 0.69 -10.66 -12.48
CA GLY A 278 1.52 -9.86 -13.38
C GLY A 278 1.94 -8.52 -12.79
N VAL A 279 1.07 -7.84 -12.03
CA VAL A 279 1.40 -6.63 -11.26
C VAL A 279 2.01 -6.95 -9.89
N GLY A 280 1.78 -8.15 -9.36
CA GLY A 280 2.17 -8.57 -8.02
C GLY A 280 3.67 -8.46 -7.75
N GLY A 281 4.51 -8.70 -8.76
CA GLY A 281 5.96 -8.54 -8.64
C GLY A 281 6.37 -7.11 -8.28
N LEU A 282 5.75 -6.10 -8.90
CA LEU A 282 5.99 -4.70 -8.58
C LEU A 282 5.40 -4.34 -7.21
N LYS A 283 4.19 -4.82 -6.89
CA LYS A 283 3.60 -4.67 -5.57
C LYS A 283 4.55 -5.12 -4.46
N MET A 284 5.11 -6.33 -4.56
CA MET A 284 6.01 -6.89 -3.55
C MET A 284 7.31 -6.11 -3.41
N LYS A 285 7.89 -5.65 -4.51
CA LYS A 285 9.07 -4.79 -4.49
C LYS A 285 8.77 -3.45 -3.80
N THR A 286 7.64 -2.84 -4.14
CA THR A 286 7.17 -1.58 -3.55
C THR A 286 6.95 -1.73 -2.05
N HIS A 287 6.25 -2.78 -1.61
CA HIS A 287 5.98 -3.01 -0.20
C HIS A 287 7.27 -3.12 0.61
N ARG A 288 8.23 -3.96 0.18
CA ARG A 288 9.55 -4.06 0.83
C ARG A 288 10.31 -2.73 0.83
N ARG A 289 10.25 -1.95 -0.27
CA ARG A 289 10.89 -0.64 -0.33
C ARG A 289 10.25 0.34 0.65
N CYS A 290 8.91 0.40 0.74
CA CYS A 290 8.20 1.23 1.71
C CYS A 290 8.64 0.91 3.15
N ILE A 291 8.68 -0.38 3.52
CA ILE A 291 9.14 -0.77 4.85
C ILE A 291 10.59 -0.33 5.11
N ARG A 292 11.49 -0.44 4.13
CA ARG A 292 12.89 0.05 4.27
C ARG A 292 12.93 1.56 4.47
N THR A 293 12.12 2.31 3.72
CA THR A 293 12.06 3.78 3.78
C THR A 293 11.62 4.27 5.16
N LEU A 294 10.81 3.51 5.91
CA LEU A 294 10.42 3.87 7.28
C LEU A 294 11.62 4.04 8.23
N PHE A 295 12.76 3.44 7.93
CA PHE A 295 13.97 3.49 8.76
C PHE A 295 15.03 4.49 8.24
N GLU A 296 14.74 5.25 7.18
CA GLU A 296 15.63 6.29 6.66
C GLU A 296 15.58 7.56 7.53
N SER A 297 14.44 7.79 8.21
CA SER A 297 14.23 8.85 9.18
C SER A 297 13.17 8.42 10.20
N ASN A 298 12.77 9.29 11.13
CA ASN A 298 11.68 9.01 12.07
C ASN A 298 10.38 9.76 11.75
N ASP A 299 10.27 10.38 10.59
CA ASP A 299 9.17 11.26 10.24
C ASP A 299 8.42 10.86 8.95
N GLN A 300 8.73 9.69 8.38
CA GLN A 300 8.00 9.17 7.22
C GLN A 300 6.54 8.89 7.60
N SER A 301 5.61 9.33 6.75
CA SER A 301 4.19 9.05 6.87
C SER A 301 3.70 8.57 5.51
N LEU A 302 3.70 7.24 5.33
CA LEU A 302 3.44 6.62 4.03
C LEU A 302 1.97 6.23 3.89
N ASP A 303 1.23 7.00 3.10
CA ASP A 303 -0.12 6.67 2.60
C ASP A 303 -0.08 6.58 1.07
N ALA A 304 -1.19 6.71 0.40
CA ALA A 304 -1.38 6.51 -1.03
C ALA A 304 -0.35 7.26 -1.91
N ALA A 305 -0.15 8.54 -1.65
CA ALA A 305 0.72 9.41 -2.47
C ALA A 305 2.21 9.01 -2.34
N GLU A 306 2.67 8.77 -1.12
CA GLU A 306 4.06 8.40 -0.84
C GLU A 306 4.35 6.98 -1.35
N VAL A 307 3.40 6.03 -1.17
CA VAL A 307 3.52 4.68 -1.70
C VAL A 307 3.58 4.69 -3.24
N LEU A 308 2.79 5.53 -3.91
CA LEU A 308 2.87 5.71 -5.36
C LEU A 308 4.23 6.26 -5.79
N ALA A 309 4.74 7.27 -5.10
CA ALA A 309 6.06 7.85 -5.39
C ALA A 309 7.18 6.79 -5.28
N ILE A 310 7.15 5.98 -4.22
CA ILE A 310 8.09 4.87 -4.01
C ILE A 310 7.93 3.82 -5.12
N ALA A 311 6.70 3.47 -5.52
CA ALA A 311 6.45 2.49 -6.58
C ALA A 311 7.02 2.94 -7.92
N LYS A 312 6.98 4.23 -8.23
CA LYS A 312 7.58 4.81 -9.45
C LYS A 312 9.10 4.68 -9.44
N VAL A 313 9.75 4.94 -8.30
CA VAL A 313 11.20 4.75 -8.15
C VAL A 313 11.55 3.28 -8.35
N VAL A 314 10.87 2.36 -7.67
CA VAL A 314 11.09 0.90 -7.79
C VAL A 314 10.86 0.39 -9.21
N ALA A 315 9.98 1.02 -9.98
CA ALA A 315 9.68 0.63 -11.35
C ALA A 315 10.72 1.12 -12.36
N ALA A 316 11.55 2.11 -11.99
CA ALA A 316 12.65 2.65 -12.79
C ALA A 316 13.99 1.93 -12.52
N GLU A 317 14.11 1.20 -11.41
CA GLU A 317 15.22 0.29 -11.08
C GLU A 317 15.17 -1.01 -11.91
#